data_b2a460910f1e05665f49311064c81917
#
_entry.id   b2a460910f1e05665f49311064c81917
#
_cell.length_a   1.000
_cell.length_b   1.000
_cell.length_c   1.000
_cell.angle_alpha   90.00
_cell.angle_beta   90.00
_cell.angle_gamma   90.00
#
_symmetry.space_group_name_H-M   'P 1'
#
loop_
_entity.id
_entity.type
_entity.pdbx_description
1 polymer ?
#
loop_
_entity_poly.entity_id
_entity_poly.type
_entity_poly.pdbx_seq_one_letter_code
_entity_poly.pdbx_strand_id
1 'polypeptide(L)'
;MKRRDFIRLSATLGAGAAVPVSLLTGCSSPPLPGSGEVRVSPTVCDICFWKCAGFVHAEDGKPWKVTGNPHDPHSDGRLCTRGTGGIGAYEDPDRLRQPLLRVDEGDGQTFRPVSWDEALEFIAGRMKEIADQHGSDRVAMLAHGSGAGHFKRLLHAYGSHIEAHPSYAQCRGPRQLGFALTYGEDVGSPDRTDMEHSRCIVLIGSHIGENLHNGQVQSLTAALDRGATLITVDPRFSVAAGKSSHWLPIRPGTDIALLLAWMNVVINENLYDRDYVARYTTGFEELRDHVQPFNPEWAWLETGLDPALIRETARLMAASAPATLVHPGRHVTWYGDDTQRERAIA
;
A
#
# COMPACT_ATOMS: atom_id res chain seq x y z
N MET A 1 23.29 -15.69 -24.55
CA MET A 1 24.59 -15.07 -24.19
C MET A 1 24.71 -15.12 -22.66
N LYS A 2 25.76 -15.74 -22.13
CA LYS A 2 25.94 -15.84 -20.67
C LYS A 2 26.40 -14.48 -20.10
N ARG A 3 25.99 -14.17 -18.88
CA ARG A 3 26.30 -12.88 -18.20
C ARG A 3 27.79 -12.53 -18.24
N ARG A 4 28.66 -13.53 -18.21
CA ARG A 4 30.13 -13.40 -18.30
C ARG A 4 30.62 -12.94 -19.67
N ASP A 5 29.93 -13.33 -20.75
CA ASP A 5 30.26 -12.96 -22.11
C ASP A 5 29.82 -11.54 -22.43
N PHE A 6 28.72 -11.10 -21.86
CA PHE A 6 28.27 -9.71 -21.93
C PHE A 6 29.25 -8.75 -21.24
N ILE A 7 29.75 -9.12 -20.06
CA ILE A 7 30.72 -8.30 -19.31
C ILE A 7 32.07 -8.21 -20.09
N ARG A 8 32.51 -9.32 -20.70
CA ARG A 8 33.73 -9.32 -21.53
C ARG A 8 33.57 -8.48 -22.81
N LEU A 9 32.41 -8.56 -23.46
CA LEU A 9 32.13 -7.76 -24.67
C LEU A 9 32.04 -6.25 -24.33
N SER A 10 31.48 -5.90 -23.19
CA SER A 10 31.40 -4.51 -22.70
C SER A 10 32.81 -3.94 -22.37
N ALA A 11 33.69 -4.77 -21.81
CA ALA A 11 35.06 -4.38 -21.47
C ALA A 11 35.94 -4.19 -22.72
N THR A 12 35.71 -4.97 -23.80
CA THR A 12 36.45 -4.83 -25.07
C THR A 12 35.96 -3.68 -25.93
N LEU A 13 34.69 -3.31 -25.85
CA LEU A 13 34.14 -2.13 -26.56
C LEU A 13 34.48 -0.80 -25.85
N GLY A 14 34.77 -0.82 -24.55
CA GLY A 14 35.19 0.35 -23.78
C GLY A 14 36.64 0.81 -24.00
N ALA A 15 37.49 -0.03 -24.60
CA ALA A 15 38.93 0.29 -24.82
C ALA A 15 39.21 1.12 -26.10
N GLY A 16 38.19 1.40 -26.90
CA GLY A 16 38.40 2.09 -28.23
C GLY A 16 37.76 3.48 -28.36
N ALA A 17 37.00 3.97 -27.39
CA ALA A 17 36.40 5.29 -27.44
C ALA A 17 36.88 6.15 -26.27
N ALA A 18 37.82 7.03 -26.52
CA ALA A 18 38.15 8.12 -25.60
C ALA A 18 36.96 9.08 -25.50
N VAL A 19 36.00 8.76 -24.64
CA VAL A 19 34.94 9.69 -24.22
C VAL A 19 35.60 10.71 -23.27
N PRO A 20 35.52 12.02 -23.54
CA PRO A 20 36.10 13.01 -22.63
C PRO A 20 35.41 12.85 -21.25
N VAL A 21 36.25 12.74 -20.21
CA VAL A 21 35.86 12.51 -18.78
C VAL A 21 34.96 13.62 -18.25
N SER A 22 34.75 14.70 -18.95
CA SER A 22 33.93 15.85 -18.56
C SER A 22 32.40 15.61 -18.58
N LEU A 23 31.91 14.46 -19.09
CA LEU A 23 30.47 14.13 -19.05
C LEU A 23 30.05 13.19 -17.92
N LEU A 24 30.98 12.78 -17.06
CA LEU A 24 30.70 11.89 -15.91
C LEU A 24 30.63 12.64 -14.54
N THR A 25 30.66 13.96 -14.54
CA THR A 25 30.64 14.76 -13.29
C THR A 25 29.24 15.05 -12.73
N GLY A 26 28.20 14.35 -13.19
CA GLY A 26 26.83 14.54 -12.74
C GLY A 26 26.36 13.61 -11.62
N CYS A 27 27.10 12.57 -11.26
CA CYS A 27 26.83 11.74 -10.08
C CYS A 27 27.95 11.96 -9.06
N SER A 28 27.89 13.03 -8.29
CA SER A 28 28.64 13.09 -7.05
C SER A 28 28.10 11.97 -6.14
N SER A 29 28.86 10.88 -6.02
CA SER A 29 28.62 9.94 -4.93
C SER A 29 28.60 10.75 -3.64
N PRO A 30 27.63 10.53 -2.73
CA PRO A 30 27.67 11.18 -1.44
C PRO A 30 29.05 10.90 -0.84
N PRO A 31 29.69 11.87 -0.19
CA PRO A 31 30.99 11.68 0.40
C PRO A 31 30.95 10.47 1.31
N LEU A 32 31.92 9.58 1.19
CA LEU A 32 32.11 8.50 2.15
C LEU A 32 32.25 9.13 3.53
N PRO A 33 31.75 8.48 4.61
CA PRO A 33 31.94 8.96 5.96
C PRO A 33 33.42 9.31 6.21
N GLY A 34 33.67 10.45 6.81
CA GLY A 34 35.00 10.83 7.23
C GLY A 34 35.49 9.99 8.40
N SER A 35 36.54 10.45 9.06
CA SER A 35 37.08 9.82 10.28
C SER A 35 36.33 10.21 11.56
N GLY A 36 35.12 10.75 11.45
CA GLY A 36 34.31 11.20 12.56
C GLY A 36 33.69 10.05 13.39
N GLU A 37 33.23 10.36 14.59
CA GLU A 37 32.53 9.40 15.43
C GLU A 37 31.17 9.04 14.82
N VAL A 38 31.01 7.77 14.44
CA VAL A 38 29.72 7.26 13.90
C VAL A 38 28.84 6.81 15.03
N ARG A 39 27.69 7.46 15.18
CA ARG A 39 26.62 7.07 16.11
C ARG A 39 25.50 6.36 15.37
N VAL A 40 25.10 5.19 15.86
CA VAL A 40 23.97 4.44 15.35
C VAL A 40 22.81 4.50 16.36
N SER A 41 21.66 4.97 15.92
CA SER A 41 20.47 5.14 16.78
C SER A 41 19.25 4.43 16.19
N PRO A 42 18.43 3.75 17.01
CA PRO A 42 17.20 3.13 16.53
C PRO A 42 16.21 4.19 16.02
N THR A 43 15.47 3.82 15.01
CA THR A 43 14.42 4.64 14.42
C THR A 43 13.27 3.80 13.87
N VAL A 44 12.17 4.45 13.51
CA VAL A 44 11.05 3.87 12.80
C VAL A 44 10.78 4.71 11.56
N CYS A 45 10.68 4.06 10.41
CA CYS A 45 10.30 4.72 9.17
C CYS A 45 8.82 5.11 9.21
N ASP A 46 8.52 6.39 9.11
CA ASP A 46 7.16 6.94 9.17
C ASP A 46 6.62 7.41 7.82
N ILE A 47 7.25 7.02 6.71
CA ILE A 47 6.81 7.40 5.36
C ILE A 47 5.49 6.71 4.98
N CYS A 48 5.23 5.52 5.51
CA CYS A 48 3.98 4.81 5.27
C CYS A 48 3.49 4.07 6.52
N PHE A 49 2.33 3.46 6.44
CA PHE A 49 1.65 2.78 7.56
C PHE A 49 2.38 1.51 8.06
N TRP A 50 3.34 0.97 7.34
CA TRP A 50 4.06 -0.25 7.74
C TRP A 50 5.02 -0.03 8.91
N LYS A 51 5.48 1.20 9.13
CA LYS A 51 6.31 1.56 10.30
C LYS A 51 7.52 0.65 10.51
N CYS A 52 8.24 0.33 9.43
CA CYS A 52 9.43 -0.53 9.49
C CYS A 52 10.48 0.03 10.46
N ALA A 53 10.96 -0.80 11.37
CA ALA A 53 12.03 -0.42 12.28
C ALA A 53 13.39 -0.37 11.57
N GLY A 54 14.24 0.54 11.99
CA GLY A 54 15.54 0.75 11.36
C GLY A 54 16.56 1.39 12.30
N PHE A 55 17.69 1.72 11.73
CA PHE A 55 18.78 2.45 12.37
C PHE A 55 19.21 3.63 11.53
N VAL A 56 19.34 4.79 12.17
CA VAL A 56 19.98 5.97 11.58
C VAL A 56 21.45 5.94 11.95
N HIS A 57 22.30 6.09 10.96
CA HIS A 57 23.73 6.28 11.10
C HIS A 57 24.03 7.77 10.96
N ALA A 58 24.61 8.36 11.98
CA ALA A 58 25.02 9.76 11.98
C ALA A 58 26.53 9.86 12.23
N GLU A 59 27.20 10.77 11.55
CA GLU A 59 28.58 11.14 11.74
C GLU A 59 28.64 12.61 12.15
N ASP A 60 29.31 12.90 13.26
CA ASP A 60 29.36 14.26 13.82
C ASP A 60 27.97 14.93 13.93
N GLY A 61 26.98 14.14 14.33
CA GLY A 61 25.60 14.61 14.50
C GLY A 61 24.77 14.75 13.20
N LYS A 62 25.35 14.46 12.03
CA LYS A 62 24.63 14.51 10.74
C LYS A 62 24.23 13.11 10.29
N PRO A 63 22.94 12.84 10.12
CA PRO A 63 22.47 11.57 9.54
C PRO A 63 22.96 11.44 8.09
N TRP A 64 23.50 10.28 7.73
CA TRP A 64 23.97 10.05 6.36
C TRP A 64 23.46 8.72 5.77
N LYS A 65 22.94 7.82 6.61
CA LYS A 65 22.41 6.53 6.16
C LYS A 65 21.29 6.04 7.06
N VAL A 66 20.31 5.36 6.47
CA VAL A 66 19.29 4.60 7.19
C VAL A 66 19.35 3.15 6.74
N THR A 67 19.36 2.22 7.69
CA THR A 67 19.30 0.76 7.45
C THR A 67 18.12 0.15 8.17
N GLY A 68 17.62 -0.99 7.69
CA GLY A 68 16.60 -1.75 8.39
C GLY A 68 17.14 -2.42 9.66
N ASN A 69 16.27 -2.67 10.62
CA ASN A 69 16.59 -3.43 11.82
C ASN A 69 16.41 -4.94 11.54
N PRO A 70 17.46 -5.78 11.61
CA PRO A 70 17.35 -7.23 11.35
C PRO A 70 16.45 -7.97 12.35
N HIS A 71 16.14 -7.35 13.48
CA HIS A 71 15.23 -7.91 14.49
C HIS A 71 13.77 -7.42 14.33
N ASP A 72 13.48 -6.63 13.30
CA ASP A 72 12.11 -6.23 13.01
C ASP A 72 11.37 -7.39 12.31
N PRO A 73 10.40 -8.05 12.97
CA PRO A 73 9.68 -9.18 12.40
C PRO A 73 8.80 -8.77 11.22
N HIS A 74 8.57 -7.47 11.06
CA HIS A 74 7.72 -6.92 10.02
C HIS A 74 8.47 -6.69 8.70
N SER A 75 9.65 -6.13 8.76
CA SER A 75 10.46 -5.78 7.58
C SER A 75 11.65 -6.70 7.35
N ASP A 76 11.94 -7.58 8.31
CA ASP A 76 13.06 -8.53 8.26
C ASP A 76 14.40 -7.85 7.86
N GLY A 77 14.68 -6.73 8.50
CA GLY A 77 15.90 -5.96 8.25
C GLY A 77 15.95 -5.18 6.95
N ARG A 78 14.86 -5.10 6.21
CA ARG A 78 14.83 -4.44 4.90
C ARG A 78 13.96 -3.19 4.92
N LEU A 79 14.45 -2.14 4.29
CA LEU A 79 13.68 -0.94 3.99
C LEU A 79 13.45 -0.85 2.47
N CYS A 80 12.31 -0.32 2.07
CA CYS A 80 12.07 0.03 0.67
C CYS A 80 12.87 1.29 0.30
N THR A 81 12.93 1.61 -0.97
CA THR A 81 13.67 2.78 -1.49
C THR A 81 13.26 4.10 -0.83
N ARG A 82 11.99 4.26 -0.44
CA ARG A 82 11.53 5.45 0.30
C ARG A 82 12.08 5.52 1.71
N GLY A 83 12.13 4.38 2.41
CA GLY A 83 12.70 4.31 3.75
C GLY A 83 14.19 4.60 3.76
N THR A 84 14.95 4.01 2.83
CA THR A 84 16.40 4.28 2.70
C THR A 84 16.69 5.67 2.18
N GLY A 85 15.82 6.23 1.31
CA GLY A 85 15.90 7.58 0.78
C GLY A 85 15.41 8.68 1.73
N GLY A 86 14.95 8.35 2.94
CA GLY A 86 14.40 9.33 3.91
C GLY A 86 15.36 10.44 4.33
N ILE A 87 16.67 10.22 4.21
CA ILE A 87 17.69 11.24 4.42
C ILE A 87 17.55 12.41 3.46
N GLY A 88 17.19 12.15 2.19
CA GLY A 88 16.96 13.20 1.22
C GLY A 88 15.89 14.19 1.68
N ALA A 89 14.82 13.71 2.32
CA ALA A 89 13.79 14.58 2.91
C ALA A 89 14.29 15.37 4.13
N TYR A 90 15.27 14.84 4.87
CA TYR A 90 15.88 15.55 5.99
C TYR A 90 16.79 16.68 5.51
N GLU A 91 17.52 16.47 4.43
CA GLU A 91 18.49 17.40 3.86
C GLU A 91 17.87 18.38 2.85
N ASP A 92 16.59 18.19 2.51
CA ASP A 92 15.89 19.06 1.57
C ASP A 92 15.98 20.54 1.99
N PRO A 93 16.52 21.42 1.14
CA PRO A 93 16.65 22.84 1.44
C PRO A 93 15.29 23.53 1.63
N ASP A 94 14.24 23.00 1.01
CA ASP A 94 12.88 23.53 1.12
C ASP A 94 12.11 22.98 2.34
N ARG A 95 12.74 22.13 3.14
CA ARG A 95 12.15 21.58 4.36
C ARG A 95 11.83 22.69 5.36
N LEU A 96 10.58 22.72 5.83
CA LEU A 96 10.16 23.67 6.87
C LEU A 96 10.90 23.37 8.18
N ARG A 97 11.56 24.39 8.73
CA ARG A 97 12.34 24.32 9.98
C ARG A 97 11.71 25.09 11.14
N GLN A 98 10.70 25.89 10.84
CA GLN A 98 9.99 26.73 11.79
C GLN A 98 8.53 26.90 11.35
N PRO A 99 7.62 27.30 12.24
CA PRO A 99 6.25 27.57 11.88
C PRO A 99 6.14 28.71 10.85
N LEU A 100 5.13 28.63 10.01
CA LEU A 100 4.80 29.65 9.03
C LEU A 100 3.40 30.20 9.32
N LEU A 101 3.26 31.48 9.39
CA LEU A 101 1.97 32.16 9.48
C LEU A 101 1.58 32.69 8.09
N ARG A 102 0.37 32.35 7.65
CA ARG A 102 -0.17 32.91 6.42
C ARG A 102 -0.50 34.38 6.61
N VAL A 103 -0.04 35.21 5.68
CA VAL A 103 -0.38 36.62 5.57
C VAL A 103 -1.06 36.83 4.24
N ASP A 104 -2.25 37.43 4.26
CA ASP A 104 -2.97 37.75 3.04
C ASP A 104 -2.54 39.15 2.58
N GLU A 105 -1.68 39.23 1.58
CA GLU A 105 -1.25 40.46 0.94
C GLU A 105 -1.76 40.48 -0.50
N GLY A 106 -2.88 41.18 -0.73
CA GLY A 106 -3.46 41.30 -2.08
C GLY A 106 -4.00 39.98 -2.63
N ASP A 107 -3.76 39.71 -3.92
CA ASP A 107 -4.28 38.55 -4.63
C ASP A 107 -3.48 37.24 -4.38
N GLY A 108 -2.47 37.27 -3.52
CA GLY A 108 -1.56 36.16 -3.25
C GLY A 108 -1.60 35.68 -1.80
N GLN A 109 -1.43 34.38 -1.61
CA GLN A 109 -1.16 33.79 -0.30
C GLN A 109 0.36 33.84 -0.07
N THR A 110 0.81 34.59 0.91
CA THR A 110 2.20 34.61 1.36
C THR A 110 2.29 34.00 2.75
N PHE A 111 3.48 33.48 3.07
CA PHE A 111 3.76 32.88 4.36
C PHE A 111 5.02 33.52 4.94
N ARG A 112 4.93 33.99 6.19
CA ARG A 112 6.10 34.47 6.90
C ARG A 112 6.53 33.48 8.00
N PRO A 113 7.82 33.28 8.21
CA PRO A 113 8.33 32.53 9.34
C PRO A 113 7.99 33.20 10.67
N VAL A 114 7.65 32.39 11.68
CA VAL A 114 7.36 32.86 13.04
C VAL A 114 8.03 31.96 14.07
N SER A 115 8.17 32.44 15.32
CA SER A 115 8.62 31.59 16.42
C SER A 115 7.53 30.59 16.82
N TRP A 116 7.91 29.55 17.54
CA TRP A 116 6.94 28.61 18.11
C TRP A 116 6.00 29.30 19.11
N ASP A 117 6.51 30.22 19.92
CA ASP A 117 5.69 30.96 20.88
C ASP A 117 4.65 31.81 20.17
N GLU A 118 5.03 32.56 19.16
CA GLU A 118 4.10 33.35 18.33
C GLU A 118 3.04 32.46 17.66
N ALA A 119 3.43 31.30 17.12
CA ALA A 119 2.49 30.37 16.48
C ALA A 119 1.50 29.81 17.50
N LEU A 120 1.96 29.39 18.67
CA LEU A 120 1.12 28.82 19.72
C LEU A 120 0.18 29.87 20.33
N GLU A 121 0.64 31.09 20.56
CA GLU A 121 -0.19 32.20 21.04
C GLU A 121 -1.29 32.52 20.02
N PHE A 122 -0.94 32.59 18.74
CA PHE A 122 -1.91 32.82 17.68
C PHE A 122 -2.98 31.72 17.62
N ILE A 123 -2.57 30.44 17.64
CA ILE A 123 -3.50 29.30 17.59
C ILE A 123 -4.40 29.29 18.83
N ALA A 124 -3.82 29.41 20.03
CA ALA A 124 -4.58 29.41 21.27
C ALA A 124 -5.57 30.58 21.37
N GLY A 125 -5.13 31.79 20.94
CA GLY A 125 -5.98 32.98 20.88
C GLY A 125 -7.18 32.74 19.94
N ARG A 126 -6.96 32.24 18.74
CA ARG A 126 -8.04 31.94 17.79
C ARG A 126 -9.00 30.84 18.27
N MET A 127 -8.48 29.80 18.85
CA MET A 127 -9.31 28.73 19.44
C MET A 127 -10.17 29.28 20.58
N LYS A 128 -9.58 30.10 21.47
CA LYS A 128 -10.32 30.74 22.55
C LYS A 128 -11.41 31.70 22.04
N GLU A 129 -11.10 32.53 21.09
CA GLU A 129 -12.07 33.42 20.45
C GLU A 129 -13.26 32.67 19.85
N ILE A 130 -13.00 31.56 19.13
CA ILE A 130 -14.07 30.73 18.55
C ILE A 130 -14.91 30.10 19.65
N ALA A 131 -14.31 29.60 20.73
CA ALA A 131 -15.04 29.02 21.84
C ALA A 131 -15.94 30.06 22.53
N ASP A 132 -15.43 31.25 22.78
CA ASP A 132 -16.15 32.33 23.45
C ASP A 132 -17.32 32.88 22.60
N GLN A 133 -17.17 32.96 21.28
CA GLN A 133 -18.18 33.52 20.37
C GLN A 133 -19.17 32.49 19.82
N HIS A 134 -18.74 31.25 19.60
CA HIS A 134 -19.50 30.30 18.81
C HIS A 134 -19.63 28.91 19.46
N GLY A 135 -18.88 28.63 20.52
CA GLY A 135 -18.76 27.32 21.15
C GLY A 135 -17.57 26.52 20.62
N SER A 136 -17.02 25.66 21.49
CA SER A 136 -15.84 24.85 21.15
C SER A 136 -16.09 23.82 20.05
N ASP A 137 -17.35 23.41 19.85
CA ASP A 137 -17.79 22.49 18.80
C ASP A 137 -17.66 23.05 17.37
N ARG A 138 -17.28 24.32 17.23
CA ARG A 138 -17.01 24.96 15.93
C ARG A 138 -15.58 24.71 15.42
N VAL A 139 -14.75 24.04 16.19
CA VAL A 139 -13.42 23.58 15.78
C VAL A 139 -13.48 22.09 15.45
N ALA A 140 -13.15 21.73 14.23
CA ALA A 140 -13.12 20.36 13.76
C ALA A 140 -11.69 19.93 13.39
N MET A 141 -11.42 18.63 13.47
CA MET A 141 -10.15 18.05 13.07
C MET A 141 -10.31 17.10 11.88
N LEU A 142 -9.51 17.32 10.85
CA LEU A 142 -9.32 16.36 9.78
C LEU A 142 -8.12 15.47 10.16
N ALA A 143 -8.38 14.24 10.57
CA ALA A 143 -7.38 13.36 11.17
C ALA A 143 -6.86 12.30 10.19
N HIS A 144 -5.55 12.09 10.19
CA HIS A 144 -4.91 10.98 9.50
C HIS A 144 -3.58 10.61 10.18
N GLY A 145 -3.27 9.30 10.15
CA GLY A 145 -2.00 8.78 10.65
C GLY A 145 -1.87 8.72 12.17
N SER A 146 -0.73 8.23 12.64
CA SER A 146 -0.47 7.98 14.06
C SER A 146 -0.37 9.24 14.91
N GLY A 147 0.09 10.36 14.36
CA GLY A 147 0.16 11.64 15.05
C GLY A 147 -1.19 12.23 15.41
N ALA A 148 -2.26 11.85 14.71
CA ALA A 148 -3.61 12.33 14.97
C ALA A 148 -4.10 12.08 16.41
N GLY A 149 -3.63 11.02 17.08
CA GLY A 149 -4.02 10.70 18.45
C GLY A 149 -3.69 11.78 19.47
N HIS A 150 -2.60 12.50 19.30
CA HIS A 150 -2.23 13.63 20.18
C HIS A 150 -3.15 14.84 19.94
N PHE A 151 -3.40 15.17 18.69
CA PHE A 151 -4.31 16.27 18.32
C PHE A 151 -5.76 15.97 18.73
N LYS A 152 -6.18 14.72 18.63
CA LYS A 152 -7.49 14.27 19.11
C LYS A 152 -7.66 14.54 20.62
N ARG A 153 -6.64 14.22 21.44
CA ARG A 153 -6.66 14.53 22.86
C ARG A 153 -6.77 16.03 23.11
N LEU A 154 -6.03 16.83 22.37
CA LEU A 154 -6.11 18.29 22.46
C LEU A 154 -7.52 18.79 22.10
N LEU A 155 -8.09 18.29 21.00
CA LEU A 155 -9.43 18.68 20.56
C LEU A 155 -10.50 18.34 21.61
N HIS A 156 -10.44 17.13 22.20
CA HIS A 156 -11.37 16.73 23.24
C HIS A 156 -11.19 17.55 24.52
N ALA A 157 -9.95 17.83 24.93
CA ALA A 157 -9.68 18.71 26.08
C ALA A 157 -10.13 20.15 25.85
N TYR A 158 -10.12 20.62 24.62
CA TYR A 158 -10.68 21.92 24.23
C TYR A 158 -12.22 21.94 24.27
N GLY A 159 -12.88 20.79 24.18
CA GLY A 159 -14.34 20.65 24.25
C GLY A 159 -15.02 20.37 22.91
N SER A 160 -14.26 19.99 21.87
CA SER A 160 -14.83 19.53 20.59
C SER A 160 -14.59 18.04 20.39
N HIS A 161 -15.58 17.36 19.79
CA HIS A 161 -15.52 15.96 19.39
C HIS A 161 -15.74 15.81 17.89
N ILE A 162 -15.63 16.91 17.11
CA ILE A 162 -15.89 16.88 15.68
C ILE A 162 -14.61 16.44 14.93
N GLU A 163 -14.63 15.20 14.47
CA GLU A 163 -13.53 14.58 13.75
C GLU A 163 -13.99 14.06 12.39
N ALA A 164 -13.17 14.24 11.38
CA ALA A 164 -13.32 13.60 10.08
C ALA A 164 -12.11 12.72 9.76
N HIS A 165 -12.38 11.51 9.32
CA HIS A 165 -11.36 10.51 8.98
C HIS A 165 -11.52 10.09 7.51
N PRO A 166 -11.04 10.87 6.55
CA PRO A 166 -11.28 10.62 5.13
C PRO A 166 -10.71 9.27 4.67
N SER A 167 -9.64 8.79 5.30
CA SER A 167 -9.07 7.49 4.94
C SER A 167 -9.99 6.31 5.24
N TYR A 168 -10.95 6.42 6.15
CA TYR A 168 -11.95 5.36 6.32
C TYR A 168 -12.82 5.24 5.08
N ALA A 169 -13.46 6.33 4.67
CA ALA A 169 -14.35 6.32 3.51
C ALA A 169 -13.61 6.09 2.17
N GLN A 170 -12.37 6.60 2.05
CA GLN A 170 -11.62 6.60 0.80
C GLN A 170 -10.61 5.46 0.65
N CYS A 171 -10.41 4.64 1.67
CA CYS A 171 -9.33 3.64 1.67
C CYS A 171 -9.78 2.28 2.16
N ARG A 172 -10.30 2.19 3.38
CA ARG A 172 -10.53 0.90 4.03
C ARG A 172 -11.99 0.61 4.38
N GLY A 173 -12.86 1.61 4.37
CA GLY A 173 -14.26 1.46 4.81
C GLY A 173 -15.02 0.37 4.05
N PRO A 174 -15.03 0.39 2.70
CA PRO A 174 -15.69 -0.65 1.92
C PRO A 174 -15.16 -2.05 2.22
N ARG A 175 -13.83 -2.19 2.37
CA ARG A 175 -13.22 -3.48 2.71
C ARG A 175 -13.66 -3.96 4.09
N GLN A 176 -13.55 -3.11 5.12
CA GLN A 176 -13.96 -3.47 6.47
C GLN A 176 -15.45 -3.84 6.50
N LEU A 177 -16.29 -3.06 5.84
CA LEU A 177 -17.72 -3.33 5.78
C LEU A 177 -18.03 -4.62 4.99
N GLY A 178 -17.36 -4.85 3.85
CA GLY A 178 -17.54 -6.05 3.04
C GLY A 178 -17.22 -7.32 3.84
N PHE A 179 -16.09 -7.34 4.53
CA PHE A 179 -15.68 -8.47 5.37
C PHE A 179 -16.58 -8.62 6.61
N ALA A 180 -16.96 -7.51 7.27
CA ALA A 180 -17.88 -7.56 8.41
C ALA A 180 -19.27 -8.12 8.02
N LEU A 181 -19.77 -7.79 6.84
CA LEU A 181 -21.02 -8.34 6.31
C LEU A 181 -20.92 -9.83 5.93
N THR A 182 -19.72 -10.34 5.67
CA THR A 182 -19.50 -11.74 5.28
C THR A 182 -19.14 -12.60 6.49
N TYR A 183 -18.24 -12.13 7.36
CA TYR A 183 -17.70 -12.93 8.48
C TYR A 183 -18.18 -12.46 9.87
N GLY A 184 -18.91 -11.35 9.96
CA GLY A 184 -19.30 -10.75 11.24
C GLY A 184 -18.23 -9.86 11.85
N GLU A 185 -17.00 -9.90 11.33
CA GLU A 185 -15.86 -9.10 11.81
C GLU A 185 -15.12 -8.48 10.62
N ASP A 186 -14.48 -7.33 10.84
CA ASP A 186 -13.67 -6.71 9.80
C ASP A 186 -12.30 -7.37 9.68
N VAL A 187 -11.68 -7.21 8.52
CA VAL A 187 -10.26 -7.54 8.33
C VAL A 187 -9.43 -6.38 8.86
N GLY A 188 -8.63 -6.65 9.86
CA GLY A 188 -7.68 -5.69 10.40
C GLY A 188 -6.82 -5.04 9.31
N SER A 189 -6.34 -3.86 9.55
CA SER A 189 -5.47 -3.15 8.62
C SER A 189 -4.40 -2.39 9.41
N PRO A 190 -3.15 -2.60 9.08
CA PRO A 190 -2.53 -3.25 7.92
C PRO A 190 -2.06 -4.68 8.17
N ASP A 191 -2.91 -5.59 8.51
CA ASP A 191 -2.50 -6.97 8.78
C ASP A 191 -1.78 -7.60 7.59
N ARG A 192 -0.85 -8.49 7.92
CA ARG A 192 -0.13 -9.28 6.91
C ARG A 192 -0.99 -10.44 6.48
N THR A 193 -1.12 -10.60 5.17
CA THR A 193 -1.71 -11.81 4.59
C THR A 193 -0.68 -12.93 4.57
N ASP A 194 -1.12 -14.18 4.75
CA ASP A 194 -0.25 -15.35 4.73
C ASP A 194 0.11 -15.79 3.28
N MET A 195 0.80 -14.90 2.58
CA MET A 195 1.28 -15.19 1.23
C MET A 195 2.34 -16.30 1.25
N GLU A 196 3.17 -16.31 2.30
CA GLU A 196 4.30 -17.21 2.37
C GLU A 196 3.89 -18.69 2.29
N HIS A 197 2.79 -19.08 2.90
CA HIS A 197 2.32 -20.46 2.90
C HIS A 197 1.26 -20.74 1.83
N SER A 198 0.92 -19.76 1.00
CA SER A 198 -0.05 -19.92 -0.08
C SER A 198 0.53 -20.70 -1.26
N ARG A 199 -0.31 -21.52 -1.91
CA ARG A 199 0.00 -22.23 -3.16
C ARG A 199 -0.51 -21.49 -4.40
N CYS A 200 -1.57 -20.71 -4.24
CA CYS A 200 -2.09 -19.80 -5.24
C CYS A 200 -2.35 -18.44 -4.60
N ILE A 201 -1.83 -17.39 -5.23
CA ILE A 201 -2.00 -16.01 -4.78
C ILE A 201 -2.67 -15.23 -5.90
N VAL A 202 -3.76 -14.53 -5.57
CA VAL A 202 -4.48 -13.66 -6.50
C VAL A 202 -4.33 -12.22 -6.04
N LEU A 203 -3.76 -11.38 -6.89
CA LEU A 203 -3.62 -9.95 -6.68
C LEU A 203 -4.59 -9.20 -7.60
N ILE A 204 -5.50 -8.41 -7.03
CA ILE A 204 -6.47 -7.63 -7.78
C ILE A 204 -6.17 -6.14 -7.55
N GLY A 205 -5.63 -5.45 -8.58
CA GLY A 205 -5.25 -4.04 -8.51
C GLY A 205 -4.21 -3.73 -7.44
N SER A 206 -3.45 -4.73 -7.01
CA SER A 206 -2.44 -4.60 -5.96
C SER A 206 -1.04 -4.55 -6.56
N HIS A 207 -0.34 -3.42 -6.40
CA HIS A 207 0.98 -3.18 -6.95
C HIS A 207 2.11 -3.59 -6.00
N ILE A 208 2.08 -4.83 -5.53
CA ILE A 208 3.16 -5.40 -4.72
C ILE A 208 4.42 -5.49 -5.57
N GLY A 209 5.52 -4.95 -5.05
CA GLY A 209 6.83 -4.93 -5.72
C GLY A 209 7.20 -3.61 -6.39
N GLU A 210 6.32 -2.60 -6.42
CA GLU A 210 6.63 -1.32 -7.06
C GLU A 210 6.88 -0.19 -6.09
N ASN A 211 6.13 -0.08 -5.01
CA ASN A 211 6.14 1.15 -4.22
C ASN A 211 6.10 0.92 -2.71
N LEU A 212 5.12 0.17 -2.27
CA LEU A 212 4.81 -0.10 -0.86
C LEU A 212 5.00 -1.58 -0.55
N HIS A 213 4.67 -1.95 0.68
CA HIS A 213 4.50 -3.34 1.08
C HIS A 213 5.79 -4.18 1.11
N ASN A 214 6.87 -3.60 1.62
CA ASN A 214 8.17 -4.27 1.69
C ASN A 214 8.10 -5.69 2.30
N GLY A 215 7.39 -5.86 3.41
CA GLY A 215 7.19 -7.18 4.04
C GLY A 215 6.39 -8.14 3.13
N GLN A 216 5.36 -7.65 2.45
CA GLN A 216 4.56 -8.47 1.53
C GLN A 216 5.34 -8.88 0.28
N VAL A 217 6.25 -8.02 -0.22
CA VAL A 217 7.16 -8.41 -1.33
C VAL A 217 8.01 -9.60 -0.95
N GLN A 218 8.52 -9.64 0.27
CA GLN A 218 9.33 -10.75 0.75
C GLN A 218 8.52 -12.04 0.84
N SER A 219 7.32 -11.98 1.43
CA SER A 219 6.42 -13.13 1.54
C SER A 219 5.97 -13.63 0.17
N LEU A 220 5.66 -12.73 -0.77
CA LEU A 220 5.33 -13.08 -2.16
C LEU A 220 6.51 -13.78 -2.85
N THR A 221 7.72 -13.21 -2.72
CA THR A 221 8.92 -13.81 -3.33
C THR A 221 9.18 -15.20 -2.78
N ALA A 222 9.09 -15.37 -1.46
CA ALA A 222 9.25 -16.68 -0.81
C ALA A 222 8.21 -17.71 -1.29
N ALA A 223 6.96 -17.30 -1.51
CA ALA A 223 5.93 -18.16 -2.08
C ALA A 223 6.25 -18.56 -3.52
N LEU A 224 6.66 -17.63 -4.37
CA LEU A 224 7.02 -17.89 -5.75
C LEU A 224 8.25 -18.80 -5.87
N ASP A 225 9.24 -18.63 -5.02
CA ASP A 225 10.44 -19.49 -4.97
C ASP A 225 10.09 -20.93 -4.59
N ARG A 226 8.99 -21.15 -3.87
CA ARG A 226 8.44 -22.48 -3.57
C ARG A 226 7.50 -23.02 -4.65
N GLY A 227 7.28 -22.28 -5.74
CA GLY A 227 6.44 -22.70 -6.86
C GLY A 227 4.96 -22.32 -6.72
N ALA A 228 4.61 -21.36 -5.86
CA ALA A 228 3.25 -20.84 -5.80
C ALA A 228 2.81 -20.24 -7.14
N THR A 229 1.57 -20.49 -7.53
CA THR A 229 0.96 -19.85 -8.69
C THR A 229 0.57 -18.39 -8.33
N LEU A 230 0.94 -17.44 -9.17
CA LEU A 230 0.52 -16.05 -9.05
C LEU A 230 -0.45 -15.69 -10.19
N ILE A 231 -1.63 -15.23 -9.83
CA ILE A 231 -2.63 -14.66 -10.73
C ILE A 231 -2.69 -13.16 -10.45
N THR A 232 -2.48 -12.34 -11.46
CA THR A 232 -2.55 -10.87 -11.33
C THR A 232 -3.66 -10.31 -12.20
N VAL A 233 -4.62 -9.66 -11.58
CA VAL A 233 -5.71 -8.93 -12.23
C VAL A 233 -5.37 -7.44 -12.17
N ASP A 234 -4.91 -6.88 -13.28
CA ASP A 234 -4.46 -5.50 -13.36
C ASP A 234 -4.55 -5.02 -14.81
N PRO A 235 -5.17 -3.88 -15.11
CA PRO A 235 -5.19 -3.33 -16.47
C PRO A 235 -3.79 -2.99 -16.98
N ARG A 236 -2.84 -2.77 -16.08
CA ARG A 236 -1.46 -2.43 -16.34
C ARG A 236 -0.55 -3.66 -16.17
N PHE A 237 0.39 -3.83 -17.09
CA PHE A 237 1.44 -4.84 -16.93
C PHE A 237 2.44 -4.42 -15.85
N SER A 238 2.02 -4.56 -14.59
CA SER A 238 2.77 -4.19 -13.40
C SER A 238 3.93 -5.14 -13.11
N VAL A 239 4.77 -4.83 -12.12
CA VAL A 239 5.83 -5.75 -11.66
C VAL A 239 5.25 -7.09 -11.23
N ALA A 240 4.12 -7.09 -10.51
CA ALA A 240 3.41 -8.30 -10.14
C ALA A 240 2.90 -9.07 -11.37
N ALA A 241 2.31 -8.38 -12.35
CA ALA A 241 1.90 -8.99 -13.62
C ALA A 241 3.07 -9.62 -14.38
N GLY A 242 4.23 -8.96 -14.41
CA GLY A 242 5.44 -9.49 -15.03
C GLY A 242 6.06 -10.69 -14.32
N LYS A 243 5.59 -11.03 -13.11
CA LYS A 243 6.00 -12.21 -12.32
C LYS A 243 4.90 -13.26 -12.23
N SER A 244 3.70 -12.95 -12.69
CA SER A 244 2.55 -13.85 -12.59
C SER A 244 2.59 -14.98 -13.62
N SER A 245 2.02 -16.11 -13.26
CA SER A 245 1.74 -17.22 -14.19
C SER A 245 0.58 -16.84 -15.13
N HIS A 246 -0.37 -16.05 -14.61
CA HIS A 246 -1.55 -15.59 -15.34
C HIS A 246 -1.77 -14.10 -15.09
N TRP A 247 -1.70 -13.32 -16.15
CA TRP A 247 -2.07 -11.91 -16.12
C TRP A 247 -3.41 -11.70 -16.81
N LEU A 248 -4.33 -11.09 -16.09
CA LEU A 248 -5.68 -10.77 -16.52
C LEU A 248 -5.77 -9.24 -16.75
N PRO A 249 -5.60 -8.75 -17.98
CA PRO A 249 -5.67 -7.31 -18.30
C PRO A 249 -7.13 -6.83 -18.31
N ILE A 250 -7.71 -6.74 -17.12
CA ILE A 250 -9.11 -6.42 -16.92
C ILE A 250 -9.44 -4.97 -17.28
N ARG A 251 -10.64 -4.72 -17.80
CA ARG A 251 -11.18 -3.36 -17.95
C ARG A 251 -11.36 -2.74 -16.56
N PRO A 252 -10.83 -1.51 -16.30
CA PRO A 252 -10.96 -0.87 -14.99
C PRO A 252 -12.42 -0.75 -14.53
N GLY A 253 -12.67 -1.04 -13.24
CA GLY A 253 -14.00 -0.94 -12.62
C GLY A 253 -14.89 -2.17 -12.83
N THR A 254 -14.41 -3.25 -13.42
CA THR A 254 -15.21 -4.46 -13.69
C THR A 254 -14.82 -5.68 -12.86
N ASP A 255 -14.10 -5.47 -11.77
CA ASP A 255 -13.62 -6.55 -10.87
C ASP A 255 -14.78 -7.43 -10.39
N ILE A 256 -15.94 -6.85 -10.05
CA ILE A 256 -17.10 -7.60 -9.58
C ILE A 256 -17.58 -8.60 -10.63
N ALA A 257 -17.56 -8.25 -11.91
CA ALA A 257 -17.96 -9.16 -12.97
C ALA A 257 -17.03 -10.39 -13.04
N LEU A 258 -15.74 -10.19 -12.90
CA LEU A 258 -14.77 -11.30 -12.82
C LEU A 258 -15.01 -12.18 -11.59
N LEU A 259 -15.19 -11.56 -10.42
CA LEU A 259 -15.40 -12.28 -9.15
C LEU A 259 -16.67 -13.12 -9.20
N LEU A 260 -17.78 -12.58 -9.73
CA LEU A 260 -19.03 -13.32 -9.92
C LEU A 260 -18.85 -14.49 -10.90
N ALA A 261 -18.11 -14.29 -11.99
CA ALA A 261 -17.82 -15.36 -12.93
C ALA A 261 -16.94 -16.48 -12.34
N TRP A 262 -15.96 -16.12 -11.52
CA TRP A 262 -15.19 -17.11 -10.77
C TRP A 262 -16.07 -17.93 -9.81
N MET A 263 -16.98 -17.28 -9.06
CA MET A 263 -17.94 -17.97 -8.21
C MET A 263 -18.88 -18.87 -9.04
N ASN A 264 -19.37 -18.40 -10.20
CA ASN A 264 -20.18 -19.20 -11.10
C ASN A 264 -19.48 -20.49 -11.51
N VAL A 265 -18.20 -20.41 -11.92
CA VAL A 265 -17.40 -21.59 -12.29
C VAL A 265 -17.20 -22.52 -11.10
N VAL A 266 -16.75 -21.99 -9.96
CA VAL A 266 -16.47 -22.79 -8.75
C VAL A 266 -17.73 -23.52 -8.27
N ILE A 267 -18.87 -22.87 -8.28
CA ILE A 267 -20.14 -23.45 -7.81
C ILE A 267 -20.67 -24.47 -8.82
N ASN A 268 -20.75 -24.13 -10.11
CA ASN A 268 -21.35 -24.99 -11.12
C ASN A 268 -20.48 -26.22 -11.45
N GLU A 269 -19.18 -26.12 -11.31
CA GLU A 269 -18.25 -27.27 -11.47
C GLU A 269 -18.04 -28.04 -10.15
N ASN A 270 -18.73 -27.66 -9.06
CA ASN A 270 -18.64 -28.29 -7.74
C ASN A 270 -17.20 -28.33 -7.18
N LEU A 271 -16.45 -27.25 -7.35
CA LEU A 271 -15.05 -27.13 -6.93
C LEU A 271 -14.90 -26.61 -5.49
N TYR A 272 -15.98 -26.29 -4.80
CA TYR A 272 -15.98 -25.80 -3.41
C TYR A 272 -15.99 -26.96 -2.41
N ASP A 273 -15.57 -26.70 -1.17
CA ASP A 273 -15.63 -27.64 -0.06
C ASP A 273 -17.08 -27.75 0.45
N ARG A 274 -17.75 -28.84 0.08
CA ARG A 274 -19.15 -29.09 0.42
C ARG A 274 -19.37 -29.26 1.93
N ASP A 275 -18.43 -29.92 2.60
CA ASP A 275 -18.53 -30.16 4.04
C ASP A 275 -18.37 -28.87 4.83
N TYR A 276 -17.44 -28.01 4.42
CA TYR A 276 -17.26 -26.69 4.98
C TYR A 276 -18.51 -25.82 4.78
N VAL A 277 -19.01 -25.76 3.55
CA VAL A 277 -20.20 -24.98 3.21
C VAL A 277 -21.40 -25.44 4.04
N ALA A 278 -21.64 -26.74 4.14
CA ALA A 278 -22.78 -27.28 4.88
C ALA A 278 -22.72 -27.01 6.40
N ARG A 279 -21.51 -26.92 6.96
CA ARG A 279 -21.32 -26.78 8.41
C ARG A 279 -21.16 -25.34 8.89
N TYR A 280 -20.54 -24.49 8.07
CA TYR A 280 -20.02 -23.21 8.53
C TYR A 280 -20.53 -22.00 7.76
N THR A 281 -21.41 -22.18 6.76
CA THR A 281 -21.95 -21.07 5.99
C THR A 281 -23.48 -21.04 6.02
N THR A 282 -24.03 -19.86 5.75
CA THR A 282 -25.45 -19.63 5.52
C THR A 282 -25.63 -18.82 4.24
N GLY A 283 -26.78 -18.98 3.56
CA GLY A 283 -27.07 -18.23 2.33
C GLY A 283 -26.38 -18.79 1.07
N PHE A 284 -25.85 -20.02 1.12
CA PHE A 284 -25.17 -20.61 -0.04
C PHE A 284 -26.13 -20.89 -1.21
N GLU A 285 -27.35 -21.34 -0.93
CA GLU A 285 -28.34 -21.61 -1.96
C GLU A 285 -28.72 -20.32 -2.72
N GLU A 286 -28.94 -19.24 -1.98
CA GLU A 286 -29.22 -17.93 -2.54
C GLU A 286 -28.03 -17.40 -3.36
N LEU A 287 -26.80 -17.62 -2.91
CA LEU A 287 -25.61 -17.26 -3.67
C LEU A 287 -25.50 -18.09 -4.95
N ARG A 288 -25.73 -19.41 -4.86
CA ARG A 288 -25.72 -20.31 -6.02
C ARG A 288 -26.71 -19.84 -7.09
N ASP A 289 -27.94 -19.51 -6.69
CA ASP A 289 -28.98 -19.08 -7.59
C ASP A 289 -28.66 -17.68 -8.17
N HIS A 290 -28.12 -16.80 -7.34
CA HIS A 290 -27.71 -15.44 -7.74
C HIS A 290 -26.64 -15.44 -8.83
N VAL A 291 -25.64 -16.31 -8.74
CA VAL A 291 -24.50 -16.29 -9.68
C VAL A 291 -24.80 -16.98 -11.03
N GLN A 292 -25.93 -17.66 -11.19
CA GLN A 292 -26.23 -18.40 -12.43
C GLN A 292 -26.12 -17.58 -13.72
N PRO A 293 -26.61 -16.32 -13.82
CA PRO A 293 -26.50 -15.55 -15.05
C PRO A 293 -25.08 -15.02 -15.31
N PHE A 294 -24.19 -15.04 -14.31
CA PHE A 294 -22.87 -14.42 -14.38
C PHE A 294 -21.77 -15.39 -14.81
N ASN A 295 -22.01 -16.08 -15.95
CA ASN A 295 -21.03 -17.01 -16.51
C ASN A 295 -19.81 -16.28 -17.13
N PRO A 296 -18.72 -16.97 -17.46
CA PRO A 296 -17.54 -16.37 -18.08
C PRO A 296 -17.81 -15.64 -19.41
N GLU A 297 -18.80 -16.08 -20.20
CA GLU A 297 -19.19 -15.42 -21.44
C GLU A 297 -19.85 -14.06 -21.19
N TRP A 298 -20.70 -13.98 -20.17
CA TRP A 298 -21.24 -12.70 -19.71
C TRP A 298 -20.10 -11.79 -19.19
N ALA A 299 -19.21 -12.32 -18.36
CA ALA A 299 -18.11 -11.55 -17.81
C ALA A 299 -17.15 -11.01 -18.87
N TRP A 300 -16.98 -11.71 -19.99
CA TRP A 300 -16.18 -11.22 -21.10
C TRP A 300 -16.70 -9.90 -21.66
N LEU A 301 -17.99 -9.75 -21.79
CA LEU A 301 -18.60 -8.51 -22.28
C LEU A 301 -18.29 -7.31 -21.36
N GLU A 302 -18.24 -7.55 -20.07
CA GLU A 302 -17.95 -6.54 -19.04
C GLU A 302 -16.44 -6.28 -18.91
N THR A 303 -15.65 -7.35 -18.77
CA THR A 303 -14.25 -7.28 -18.38
C THR A 303 -13.27 -7.20 -19.55
N GLY A 304 -13.66 -7.71 -20.72
CA GLY A 304 -12.77 -7.94 -21.86
C GLY A 304 -11.85 -9.17 -21.71
N LEU A 305 -12.02 -9.99 -20.66
CA LEU A 305 -11.18 -11.16 -20.41
C LEU A 305 -11.73 -12.40 -21.13
N ASP A 306 -10.84 -13.19 -21.72
CA ASP A 306 -11.22 -14.45 -22.38
C ASP A 306 -11.93 -15.39 -21.40
N PRO A 307 -13.12 -15.91 -21.75
CA PRO A 307 -13.85 -16.88 -20.94
C PRO A 307 -13.06 -18.12 -20.58
N ALA A 308 -12.18 -18.60 -21.45
CA ALA A 308 -11.29 -19.72 -21.17
C ALA A 308 -10.31 -19.40 -20.05
N LEU A 309 -9.72 -18.20 -20.05
CA LEU A 309 -8.81 -17.73 -19.01
C LEU A 309 -9.53 -17.54 -17.67
N ILE A 310 -10.78 -17.07 -17.67
CA ILE A 310 -11.60 -16.97 -16.45
C ILE A 310 -11.84 -18.36 -15.85
N ARG A 311 -12.21 -19.36 -16.65
CA ARG A 311 -12.40 -20.73 -16.18
C ARG A 311 -11.10 -21.35 -15.68
N GLU A 312 -10.01 -21.20 -16.42
CA GLU A 312 -8.71 -21.71 -16.05
C GLU A 312 -8.27 -21.19 -14.67
N THR A 313 -8.34 -19.88 -14.47
CA THR A 313 -7.94 -19.26 -13.20
C THR A 313 -8.85 -19.64 -12.04
N ALA A 314 -10.16 -19.77 -12.24
CA ALA A 314 -11.10 -20.29 -11.24
C ALA A 314 -10.72 -21.70 -10.78
N ARG A 315 -10.43 -22.60 -11.73
CA ARG A 315 -10.02 -23.98 -11.44
C ARG A 315 -8.67 -24.06 -10.74
N LEU A 316 -7.71 -23.22 -11.12
CA LEU A 316 -6.40 -23.13 -10.44
C LEU A 316 -6.55 -22.70 -8.98
N MET A 317 -7.37 -21.69 -8.70
CA MET A 317 -7.67 -21.26 -7.34
C MET A 317 -8.28 -22.41 -6.53
N ALA A 318 -9.28 -23.08 -7.06
CA ALA A 318 -9.96 -24.20 -6.40
C ALA A 318 -9.02 -25.38 -6.17
N ALA A 319 -8.19 -25.76 -7.15
CA ALA A 319 -7.22 -26.84 -7.03
C ALA A 319 -6.12 -26.56 -5.99
N SER A 320 -5.90 -25.33 -5.66
CA SER A 320 -4.93 -24.90 -4.63
C SER A 320 -5.52 -24.83 -3.22
N ALA A 321 -6.82 -25.01 -3.06
CA ALA A 321 -7.48 -24.96 -1.75
C ALA A 321 -6.87 -25.97 -0.76
N PRO A 322 -6.82 -25.69 0.54
CA PRO A 322 -7.25 -24.45 1.19
C PRO A 322 -6.19 -23.33 1.14
N ALA A 323 -5.05 -23.53 0.46
CA ALA A 323 -3.93 -22.60 0.42
C ALA A 323 -4.03 -21.60 -0.76
N THR A 324 -5.24 -21.15 -1.06
CA THR A 324 -5.50 -20.06 -2.00
C THR A 324 -5.72 -18.75 -1.24
N LEU A 325 -4.98 -17.73 -1.59
CA LEU A 325 -5.11 -16.40 -1.05
C LEU A 325 -5.60 -15.43 -2.13
N VAL A 326 -6.80 -14.89 -1.99
CA VAL A 326 -7.22 -13.70 -2.71
C VAL A 326 -6.89 -12.49 -1.85
N HIS A 327 -5.93 -11.67 -2.30
CA HIS A 327 -5.45 -10.56 -1.52
C HIS A 327 -6.53 -9.47 -1.41
N PRO A 328 -6.94 -9.06 -0.19
CA PRO A 328 -8.07 -8.17 0.01
C PRO A 328 -7.84 -6.73 -0.49
N GLY A 329 -6.65 -6.44 -1.00
CA GLY A 329 -6.32 -5.08 -1.46
C GLY A 329 -6.28 -4.07 -0.33
N ARG A 330 -6.21 -2.79 -0.70
CA ARG A 330 -6.25 -1.71 0.28
C ARG A 330 -7.08 -0.50 -0.18
N HIS A 331 -6.93 -0.09 -1.41
CA HIS A 331 -7.59 1.08 -1.96
C HIS A 331 -8.70 0.64 -2.89
N VAL A 332 -9.94 0.77 -2.44
CA VAL A 332 -11.08 0.15 -3.10
C VAL A 332 -12.31 1.06 -3.17
N THR A 333 -12.12 2.37 -3.12
CA THR A 333 -13.23 3.34 -3.16
C THR A 333 -13.23 4.20 -4.42
N TRP A 334 -13.05 3.56 -5.57
CA TRP A 334 -12.87 4.30 -6.79
C TRP A 334 -14.03 4.20 -7.79
N TYR A 335 -14.86 3.15 -7.66
CA TYR A 335 -15.81 2.79 -8.72
C TYR A 335 -17.27 2.72 -8.25
N GLY A 336 -17.55 3.01 -6.99
CA GLY A 336 -18.91 3.12 -6.46
C GLY A 336 -19.39 1.92 -5.65
N ASP A 337 -19.35 0.70 -6.19
CA ASP A 337 -19.86 -0.49 -5.49
C ASP A 337 -18.76 -1.33 -4.82
N ASP A 338 -17.81 -0.66 -4.24
CA ASP A 338 -16.62 -1.28 -3.67
C ASP A 338 -16.92 -2.20 -2.48
N THR A 339 -17.98 -1.95 -1.72
CA THR A 339 -18.41 -2.85 -0.64
C THR A 339 -18.84 -4.21 -1.17
N GLN A 340 -19.57 -4.27 -2.28
CA GLN A 340 -19.96 -5.54 -2.88
C GLN A 340 -18.76 -6.27 -3.51
N ARG A 341 -17.81 -5.50 -4.09
CA ARG A 341 -16.54 -6.06 -4.54
C ARG A 341 -15.79 -6.77 -3.40
N GLU A 342 -15.71 -6.13 -2.25
CA GLU A 342 -15.02 -6.70 -1.09
C GLU A 342 -15.77 -7.91 -0.49
N ARG A 343 -17.11 -7.91 -0.52
CA ARG A 343 -17.90 -9.10 -0.18
C ARG A 343 -17.66 -10.26 -1.14
N ALA A 344 -17.45 -9.94 -2.43
CA ALA A 344 -17.15 -10.95 -3.43
C ALA A 344 -15.72 -11.50 -3.31
N ILE A 345 -14.79 -10.75 -2.71
CA ILE A 345 -13.44 -11.23 -2.38
C ILE A 345 -13.46 -12.10 -1.11
N ALA A 346 -14.25 -11.72 -0.12
CA ALA A 346 -14.41 -12.42 1.15
C ALA A 346 -15.09 -13.77 0.99
#